data_eebbf639d69c4dd3d82c7ea1d713a817
#
_entry.id   eebbf639d69c4dd3d82c7ea1d713a817
#
_cell.length_a   1.000
_cell.length_b   1.000
_cell.length_c   1.000
_cell.angle_alpha   90.00
_cell.angle_beta   90.00
_cell.angle_gamma   90.00
#
_symmetry.space_group_name_H-M   'P 1'
#
loop_
_entity.id
_entity.type
_entity.pdbx_description
1 polymer ?
#
loop_
_entity_poly.entity_id
_entity_poly.type
_entity_poly.pdbx_seq_one_letter_code
_entity_poly.pdbx_strand_id
1 'polypeptide(L)'
;LAYYFYRQFELEKNAMYVIAFLAIACLALQFQRKDKAFIYKHISNPYLQVFSEYVALTFPFAITCIFTKSWYGYPLLLLLLCVIPLLNVRLRQNTVFKNLSLLIPAGQIEWISGIRKNYITFSFLYLAAVVTCWIKILPLFFLWMLTIIITSFQQEAEPLQVLREGFKSPQKFISDKLKVNTFYMIVLYAHLLIVNTLFNHDSIVINLLFIPAQLSVVFFAVCFKYSSYMPGKITPGNNIPLAIVSMGSALPYLLPVPAILSFLYFNRAKHNLKKYRQALFQAWPIT
;
A
#
# COMPACT_ATOMS: atom_id res chain seq x y z
N LEU A 1 -7.18 -15.29 -9.33
CA LEU A 1 -6.57 -14.12 -9.96
C LEU A 1 -5.92 -14.53 -11.28
N ALA A 2 -4.98 -15.52 -11.31
CA ALA A 2 -4.32 -15.98 -12.54
C ALA A 2 -5.30 -16.45 -13.63
N TYR A 3 -6.33 -17.25 -13.25
CA TYR A 3 -7.36 -17.72 -14.18
C TYR A 3 -8.23 -16.57 -14.74
N TYR A 4 -8.51 -15.55 -13.92
CA TYR A 4 -9.28 -14.39 -14.35
C TYR A 4 -8.44 -13.50 -15.28
N PHE A 5 -7.16 -13.27 -14.98
CA PHE A 5 -6.23 -12.63 -15.90
C PHE A 5 -6.12 -13.40 -17.22
N TYR A 6 -6.00 -14.73 -17.17
CA TYR A 6 -5.97 -15.58 -18.36
C TYR A 6 -7.19 -15.34 -19.27
N ARG A 7 -8.42 -15.34 -18.70
CA ARG A 7 -9.66 -15.12 -19.44
C ARG A 7 -9.80 -13.70 -20.01
N GLN A 8 -9.29 -12.69 -19.29
CA GLN A 8 -9.25 -11.32 -19.78
C GLN A 8 -8.19 -11.13 -20.88
N PHE A 9 -7.15 -11.94 -20.89
CA PHE A 9 -6.10 -11.94 -21.91
C PHE A 9 -6.54 -12.52 -23.26
N GLU A 10 -7.52 -13.40 -23.31
CA GLU A 10 -8.09 -13.92 -24.57
C GLU A 10 -8.69 -12.81 -25.45
N LEU A 11 -8.99 -11.65 -24.87
CA LEU A 11 -9.36 -10.46 -25.63
C LEU A 11 -8.08 -9.66 -25.92
N GLU A 12 -7.60 -9.69 -27.16
CA GLU A 12 -6.38 -8.97 -27.61
C GLU A 12 -6.31 -7.51 -27.12
N LYS A 13 -7.46 -6.84 -27.02
CA LYS A 13 -7.58 -5.47 -26.50
C LYS A 13 -7.09 -5.31 -25.05
N ASN A 14 -7.18 -6.36 -24.22
CA ASN A 14 -6.82 -6.27 -22.80
C ASN A 14 -5.33 -6.50 -22.56
N ALA A 15 -4.59 -7.15 -23.47
CA ALA A 15 -3.15 -7.35 -23.36
C ALA A 15 -2.40 -6.01 -23.26
N MET A 16 -2.81 -5.00 -24.03
CA MET A 16 -2.21 -3.66 -24.01
C MET A 16 -2.36 -2.98 -22.64
N TYR A 17 -3.49 -3.12 -21.98
CA TYR A 17 -3.70 -2.53 -20.64
C TYR A 17 -2.81 -3.19 -19.59
N VAL A 18 -2.59 -4.50 -19.69
CA VAL A 18 -1.70 -5.21 -18.74
C VAL A 18 -0.25 -4.85 -18.98
N ILE A 19 0.17 -4.71 -20.24
CA ILE A 19 1.52 -4.24 -20.60
C ILE A 19 1.75 -2.84 -20.02
N ALA A 20 0.84 -1.91 -20.27
CA ALA A 20 0.91 -0.57 -19.73
C ALA A 20 0.98 -0.57 -18.20
N PHE A 21 0.14 -1.38 -17.54
CA PHE A 21 0.15 -1.53 -16.11
C PHE A 21 1.49 -2.04 -15.56
N LEU A 22 2.05 -3.11 -16.15
CA LEU A 22 3.33 -3.66 -15.69
C LEU A 22 4.48 -2.67 -15.92
N ALA A 23 4.50 -1.98 -17.06
CA ALA A 23 5.50 -0.96 -17.34
C ALA A 23 5.44 0.18 -16.31
N ILE A 24 4.24 0.65 -15.99
CA ILE A 24 4.03 1.70 -14.99
C ILE A 24 4.37 1.22 -13.58
N ALA A 25 4.05 -0.02 -13.23
CA ALA A 25 4.44 -0.60 -11.95
C ALA A 25 5.96 -0.68 -11.80
N CYS A 26 6.68 -1.13 -12.82
CA CYS A 26 8.14 -1.14 -12.85
C CYS A 26 8.72 0.29 -12.79
N LEU A 27 8.11 1.24 -13.46
CA LEU A 27 8.49 2.65 -13.40
C LEU A 27 8.30 3.22 -11.98
N ALA A 28 7.20 2.91 -11.32
CA ALA A 28 6.95 3.32 -9.94
C ALA A 28 7.99 2.72 -8.97
N LEU A 29 8.33 1.43 -9.14
CA LEU A 29 9.41 0.78 -8.38
C LEU A 29 10.76 1.47 -8.62
N GLN A 30 11.08 1.84 -9.87
CA GLN A 30 12.30 2.56 -10.20
C GLN A 30 12.38 3.91 -9.48
N PHE A 31 11.30 4.65 -9.35
CA PHE A 31 11.28 5.93 -8.63
C PHE A 31 11.41 5.76 -7.11
N GLN A 32 10.85 4.71 -6.54
CA GLN A 32 10.92 4.43 -5.09
C GLN A 32 12.22 3.77 -4.65
N ARG A 33 13.04 3.34 -5.57
CA ARG A 33 14.27 2.58 -5.31
C ARG A 33 15.26 3.39 -4.46
N LYS A 34 15.56 2.91 -3.25
CA LYS A 34 16.49 3.55 -2.30
C LYS A 34 17.94 3.14 -2.50
N ASP A 35 18.15 1.98 -3.11
CA ASP A 35 19.46 1.36 -3.33
C ASP A 35 20.20 1.86 -4.58
N LYS A 36 19.62 2.84 -5.30
CA LYS A 36 20.24 3.42 -6.50
C LYS A 36 21.70 3.82 -6.29
N ALA A 37 21.96 4.58 -5.22
CA ALA A 37 23.31 5.05 -4.93
C ALA A 37 24.30 3.90 -4.71
N PHE A 38 23.86 2.82 -4.09
CA PHE A 38 24.65 1.61 -3.87
C PHE A 38 24.93 0.89 -5.19
N ILE A 39 23.89 0.64 -5.99
CA ILE A 39 23.99 -0.07 -7.27
C ILE A 39 24.94 0.67 -8.22
N TYR A 40 24.74 1.98 -8.38
CA TYR A 40 25.59 2.79 -9.27
C TYR A 40 27.04 2.93 -8.78
N LYS A 41 27.32 2.75 -7.49
CA LYS A 41 28.66 2.82 -6.92
C LYS A 41 29.41 1.50 -6.93
N HIS A 42 28.70 0.36 -6.78
CA HIS A 42 29.34 -0.93 -6.49
C HIS A 42 29.16 -1.97 -7.62
N ILE A 43 28.28 -1.73 -8.59
CA ILE A 43 28.03 -2.68 -9.67
C ILE A 43 28.63 -2.14 -10.98
N SER A 44 29.40 -2.98 -11.65
CA SER A 44 30.09 -2.60 -12.92
C SER A 44 29.11 -2.18 -14.02
N ASN A 45 27.95 -2.89 -14.12
CA ASN A 45 26.90 -2.60 -15.09
C ASN A 45 25.55 -2.37 -14.41
N PRO A 46 25.31 -1.20 -13.79
CA PRO A 46 24.11 -0.91 -13.02
C PRO A 46 22.83 -0.97 -13.86
N TYR A 47 22.91 -0.60 -15.12
CA TYR A 47 21.79 -0.67 -16.07
C TYR A 47 21.33 -2.11 -16.27
N LEU A 48 22.27 -3.01 -16.57
CA LEU A 48 21.97 -4.43 -16.85
C LEU A 48 21.39 -5.13 -15.60
N GLN A 49 21.91 -4.80 -14.43
CA GLN A 49 21.38 -5.32 -13.16
C GLN A 49 19.93 -4.91 -12.95
N VAL A 50 19.62 -3.63 -13.08
CA VAL A 50 18.26 -3.12 -12.89
C VAL A 50 17.31 -3.68 -13.93
N PHE A 51 17.74 -3.76 -15.19
CA PHE A 51 16.97 -4.35 -16.27
C PHE A 51 16.67 -5.83 -16.00
N SER A 52 17.67 -6.63 -15.60
CA SER A 52 17.48 -8.06 -15.31
C SER A 52 16.50 -8.29 -14.15
N GLU A 53 16.50 -7.43 -13.14
CA GLU A 53 15.55 -7.51 -12.03
C GLU A 53 14.11 -7.25 -12.51
N TYR A 54 13.89 -6.27 -13.39
CA TYR A 54 12.55 -6.03 -13.95
C TYR A 54 12.11 -7.14 -14.90
N VAL A 55 13.02 -7.72 -15.68
CA VAL A 55 12.73 -8.88 -16.52
C VAL A 55 12.33 -10.07 -15.64
N ALA A 56 13.06 -10.34 -14.56
CA ALA A 56 12.72 -11.41 -13.62
C ALA A 56 11.35 -11.20 -12.95
N LEU A 57 11.04 -9.95 -12.60
CA LEU A 57 9.77 -9.58 -11.97
C LEU A 57 8.58 -9.72 -12.93
N THR A 58 8.79 -9.47 -14.22
CA THR A 58 7.75 -9.59 -15.26
C THR A 58 7.73 -10.96 -15.94
N PHE A 59 8.65 -11.87 -15.60
CA PHE A 59 8.75 -13.20 -16.20
C PHE A 59 7.45 -14.03 -16.12
N PRO A 60 6.66 -14.03 -15.02
CA PRO A 60 5.36 -14.72 -14.99
C PRO A 60 4.40 -14.25 -16.09
N PHE A 61 4.52 -12.98 -16.52
CA PHE A 61 3.74 -12.44 -17.61
C PHE A 61 4.18 -13.00 -18.96
N ALA A 62 5.49 -13.24 -19.19
CA ALA A 62 5.98 -13.91 -20.38
C ALA A 62 5.32 -15.28 -20.57
N ILE A 63 5.19 -16.04 -19.49
CA ILE A 63 4.53 -17.35 -19.50
C ILE A 63 3.06 -17.20 -19.92
N THR A 64 2.33 -16.23 -19.37
CA THR A 64 0.93 -15.99 -19.76
C THR A 64 0.79 -15.60 -21.22
N CYS A 65 1.71 -14.79 -21.77
CA CYS A 65 1.72 -14.42 -23.20
C CYS A 65 1.92 -15.63 -24.12
N ILE A 66 2.72 -16.60 -23.72
CA ILE A 66 2.93 -17.86 -24.47
C ILE A 66 1.61 -18.66 -24.53
N PHE A 67 0.93 -18.83 -23.38
CA PHE A 67 -0.31 -19.59 -23.32
C PHE A 67 -1.48 -18.91 -24.05
N THR A 68 -1.53 -17.58 -24.08
CA THR A 68 -2.59 -16.80 -24.74
C THR A 68 -2.30 -16.52 -26.22
N LYS A 69 -1.18 -17.01 -26.76
CA LYS A 69 -0.70 -16.73 -28.14
C LYS A 69 -0.52 -15.25 -28.47
N SER A 70 -0.43 -14.39 -27.45
CA SER A 70 -0.20 -12.94 -27.60
C SER A 70 1.30 -12.63 -27.72
N TRP A 71 1.95 -13.14 -28.77
CA TRP A 71 3.42 -13.12 -28.96
C TRP A 71 4.03 -11.72 -28.94
N TYR A 72 3.29 -10.70 -29.33
CA TYR A 72 3.77 -9.31 -29.36
C TYR A 72 3.76 -8.62 -28.00
N GLY A 73 3.00 -9.15 -27.03
CA GLY A 73 2.82 -8.50 -25.73
C GLY A 73 4.10 -8.39 -24.90
N TYR A 74 4.82 -9.50 -24.77
CA TYR A 74 6.04 -9.52 -23.96
C TYR A 74 7.22 -8.78 -24.60
N PRO A 75 7.52 -8.91 -25.92
CA PRO A 75 8.52 -8.07 -26.58
C PRO A 75 8.26 -6.57 -26.42
N LEU A 76 7.02 -6.14 -26.54
CA LEU A 76 6.66 -4.73 -26.32
C LEU A 76 6.94 -4.28 -24.89
N LEU A 77 6.60 -5.12 -23.90
CA LEU A 77 6.93 -4.86 -22.50
C LEU A 77 8.44 -4.77 -22.29
N LEU A 78 9.25 -5.70 -22.85
CA LEU A 78 10.70 -5.67 -22.75
C LEU A 78 11.29 -4.38 -23.32
N LEU A 79 10.76 -3.89 -24.43
CA LEU A 79 11.19 -2.63 -25.04
C LEU A 79 10.93 -1.45 -24.09
N LEU A 80 9.77 -1.42 -23.44
CA LEU A 80 9.47 -0.41 -22.41
C LEU A 80 10.38 -0.55 -21.20
N LEU A 81 10.66 -1.77 -20.74
CA LEU A 81 11.55 -2.03 -19.60
C LEU A 81 13.00 -1.61 -19.88
N CYS A 82 13.47 -1.61 -21.13
CA CYS A 82 14.81 -1.09 -21.48
C CYS A 82 14.94 0.41 -21.21
N VAL A 83 13.86 1.17 -21.30
CA VAL A 83 13.89 2.63 -21.08
C VAL A 83 13.87 2.98 -19.59
N ILE A 84 13.23 2.17 -18.74
CA ILE A 84 13.03 2.47 -17.31
C ILE A 84 14.34 2.70 -16.54
N PRO A 85 15.39 1.87 -16.67
CA PRO A 85 16.65 2.10 -15.96
C PRO A 85 17.38 3.39 -16.35
N LEU A 86 17.12 3.91 -17.58
CA LEU A 86 17.70 5.18 -18.06
C LEU A 86 17.08 6.39 -17.36
N LEU A 87 15.87 6.25 -16.81
CA LEU A 87 15.18 7.32 -16.11
C LEU A 87 15.76 7.51 -14.71
N ASN A 88 16.91 8.18 -14.65
CA ASN A 88 17.60 8.51 -13.40
C ASN A 88 17.09 9.84 -12.81
N VAL A 89 15.79 10.02 -12.71
CA VAL A 89 15.21 11.23 -12.14
C VAL A 89 15.28 11.13 -10.61
N ARG A 90 16.18 11.91 -9.99
CA ARG A 90 16.07 12.23 -8.57
C ARG A 90 14.87 13.14 -8.39
N LEU A 91 13.73 12.57 -8.07
CA LEU A 91 12.58 13.36 -7.63
C LEU A 91 12.97 14.01 -6.30
N ARG A 92 13.39 15.27 -6.39
CA ARG A 92 13.66 16.12 -5.23
C ARG A 92 12.37 16.11 -4.41
N GLN A 93 12.42 15.64 -3.16
CA GLN A 93 11.30 15.71 -2.23
C GLN A 93 11.00 17.20 -2.00
N ASN A 94 10.25 17.78 -2.90
CA ASN A 94 9.99 19.20 -2.89
C ASN A 94 8.78 19.52 -2.01
N THR A 95 8.91 20.63 -1.37
CA THR A 95 8.02 21.54 -0.68
C THR A 95 6.59 21.70 -1.22
N VAL A 96 6.21 21.02 -2.30
CA VAL A 96 4.90 21.09 -2.95
C VAL A 96 3.74 20.69 -2.02
N PHE A 97 4.02 19.92 -0.97
CA PHE A 97 3.01 19.43 -0.03
C PHE A 97 2.95 20.17 1.31
N LYS A 98 3.45 21.41 1.37
CA LYS A 98 3.25 22.23 2.56
C LYS A 98 1.76 22.46 2.87
N ASN A 99 0.93 22.44 1.84
CA ASN A 99 -0.53 22.67 1.94
C ASN A 99 -1.35 21.38 2.17
N LEU A 100 -0.75 20.19 2.14
CA LEU A 100 -1.48 18.95 2.44
C LEU A 100 -1.93 18.88 3.90
N SER A 101 -1.26 19.63 4.78
CA SER A 101 -1.66 19.79 6.19
C SER A 101 -3.00 20.49 6.37
N LEU A 102 -3.53 21.17 5.35
CA LEU A 102 -4.87 21.76 5.38
C LEU A 102 -5.99 20.71 5.27
N LEU A 103 -5.72 19.59 4.59
CA LEU A 103 -6.68 18.49 4.41
C LEU A 103 -6.57 17.43 5.50
N ILE A 104 -5.41 17.32 6.16
CA ILE A 104 -5.14 16.31 7.16
C ILE A 104 -4.84 17.01 8.49
N PRO A 105 -5.60 16.73 9.57
CA PRO A 105 -5.34 17.30 10.88
C PRO A 105 -3.90 17.07 11.34
N ALA A 106 -3.29 18.08 11.96
CA ALA A 106 -1.88 18.06 12.36
C ALA A 106 -1.52 16.87 13.28
N GLY A 107 -2.48 16.32 14.02
CA GLY A 107 -2.30 15.14 14.86
C GLY A 107 -2.13 13.81 14.11
N GLN A 108 -2.26 13.79 12.77
CA GLN A 108 -2.15 12.57 11.95
C GLN A 108 -0.81 12.50 11.23
N ILE A 109 0.27 12.49 12.00
CA ILE A 109 1.66 12.50 11.52
C ILE A 109 1.94 11.35 10.54
N GLU A 110 1.34 10.17 10.76
CA GLU A 110 1.52 8.98 9.92
C GLU A 110 0.99 9.20 8.50
N TRP A 111 -0.20 9.78 8.36
CA TRP A 111 -0.79 10.10 7.06
C TRP A 111 0.02 11.17 6.33
N ILE A 112 0.41 12.24 7.03
CA ILE A 112 1.21 13.33 6.45
C ILE A 112 2.57 12.80 5.99
N SER A 113 3.26 12.04 6.85
CA SER A 113 4.57 11.44 6.55
C SER A 113 4.45 10.41 5.43
N GLY A 114 3.47 9.52 5.52
CA GLY A 114 3.24 8.44 4.56
C GLY A 114 2.94 8.96 3.15
N ILE A 115 2.04 9.94 3.04
CA ILE A 115 1.74 10.57 1.73
C ILE A 115 2.96 11.30 1.19
N ARG A 116 3.68 12.08 2.01
CA ARG A 116 4.91 12.77 1.56
C ARG A 116 5.97 11.81 1.02
N LYS A 117 6.11 10.64 1.65
CA LYS A 117 7.09 9.63 1.26
C LYS A 117 6.70 8.91 -0.03
N ASN A 118 5.40 8.68 -0.23
CA ASN A 118 4.88 7.84 -1.32
C ASN A 118 3.97 8.62 -2.29
N TYR A 119 4.02 9.96 -2.32
CA TYR A 119 3.04 10.79 -3.02
C TYR A 119 2.86 10.43 -4.50
N ILE A 120 3.95 10.08 -5.20
CA ILE A 120 3.90 9.75 -6.62
C ILE A 120 3.12 8.45 -6.83
N THR A 121 3.49 7.40 -6.10
CA THR A 121 2.82 6.10 -6.22
C THR A 121 1.38 6.17 -5.73
N PHE A 122 1.15 6.93 -4.65
CA PHE A 122 -0.20 7.16 -4.12
C PHE A 122 -1.08 7.88 -5.15
N SER A 123 -0.61 9.01 -5.70
CA SER A 123 -1.35 9.78 -6.70
C SER A 123 -1.55 8.99 -7.98
N PHE A 124 -0.52 8.26 -8.41
CA PHE A 124 -0.60 7.42 -9.59
C PHE A 124 -1.64 6.31 -9.46
N LEU A 125 -1.63 5.53 -8.37
CA LEU A 125 -2.60 4.46 -8.15
C LEU A 125 -4.02 5.00 -8.00
N TYR A 126 -4.16 6.15 -7.34
CA TYR A 126 -5.44 6.80 -7.21
C TYR A 126 -6.00 7.26 -8.56
N LEU A 127 -5.19 7.94 -9.38
CA LEU A 127 -5.57 8.34 -10.74
C LEU A 127 -5.86 7.13 -11.64
N ALA A 128 -5.06 6.07 -11.53
CA ALA A 128 -5.31 4.83 -12.26
C ALA A 128 -6.65 4.20 -11.85
N ALA A 129 -7.01 4.22 -10.57
CA ALA A 129 -8.31 3.77 -10.09
C ALA A 129 -9.45 4.63 -10.67
N VAL A 130 -9.28 5.97 -10.71
CA VAL A 130 -10.25 6.91 -11.31
C VAL A 130 -10.46 6.60 -12.79
N VAL A 131 -9.36 6.54 -13.55
CA VAL A 131 -9.40 6.31 -15.00
C VAL A 131 -10.00 4.95 -15.36
N THR A 132 -9.87 3.96 -14.48
CA THR A 132 -10.35 2.59 -14.75
C THR A 132 -11.72 2.29 -14.13
N CYS A 133 -12.41 3.28 -13.56
CA CYS A 133 -13.71 3.06 -12.89
C CYS A 133 -14.81 2.43 -13.77
N TRP A 134 -14.70 2.55 -15.10
CA TRP A 134 -15.60 1.91 -16.05
C TRP A 134 -15.33 0.41 -16.25
N ILE A 135 -14.18 -0.10 -15.79
CA ILE A 135 -13.81 -1.52 -15.87
C ILE A 135 -14.18 -2.20 -14.53
N LYS A 136 -14.87 -3.35 -14.59
CA LYS A 136 -15.49 -4.01 -13.43
C LYS A 136 -14.57 -4.25 -12.23
N ILE A 137 -13.34 -4.73 -12.45
CA ILE A 137 -12.44 -5.20 -11.36
C ILE A 137 -11.16 -4.38 -11.25
N LEU A 138 -10.76 -3.71 -12.30
CA LEU A 138 -9.48 -3.02 -12.37
C LEU A 138 -9.32 -1.89 -11.32
N PRO A 139 -10.34 -1.04 -11.05
CA PRO A 139 -10.24 -0.04 -9.99
C PRO A 139 -10.07 -0.67 -8.61
N LEU A 140 -10.72 -1.81 -8.33
CA LEU A 140 -10.56 -2.53 -7.06
C LEU A 140 -9.12 -3.00 -6.86
N PHE A 141 -8.46 -3.44 -7.92
CA PHE A 141 -7.06 -3.81 -7.88
C PHE A 141 -6.15 -2.62 -7.53
N PHE A 142 -6.36 -1.45 -8.14
CA PHE A 142 -5.59 -0.25 -7.82
C PHE A 142 -5.86 0.24 -6.39
N LEU A 143 -7.10 0.18 -5.93
CA LEU A 143 -7.47 0.51 -4.55
C LEU A 143 -6.88 -0.48 -3.54
N TRP A 144 -6.80 -1.77 -3.89
CA TRP A 144 -6.11 -2.76 -3.07
C TRP A 144 -4.60 -2.45 -2.96
N MET A 145 -3.94 -2.14 -4.08
CA MET A 145 -2.55 -1.68 -4.07
C MET A 145 -2.37 -0.41 -3.22
N LEU A 146 -3.32 0.51 -3.29
CA LEU A 146 -3.33 1.72 -2.49
C LEU A 146 -3.45 1.39 -0.99
N THR A 147 -4.25 0.39 -0.61
CA THR A 147 -4.32 -0.11 0.77
C THR A 147 -2.96 -0.61 1.25
N ILE A 148 -2.20 -1.33 0.43
CA ILE A 148 -0.85 -1.79 0.79
C ILE A 148 0.07 -0.60 1.09
N ILE A 149 -0.03 0.49 0.32
CA ILE A 149 0.74 1.71 0.59
C ILE A 149 0.27 2.36 1.89
N ILE A 150 -1.05 2.45 2.14
CA ILE A 150 -1.59 3.01 3.37
C ILE A 150 -1.14 2.20 4.60
N THR A 151 -1.09 0.87 4.51
CA THR A 151 -0.56 0.05 5.60
C THR A 151 0.93 0.33 5.86
N SER A 152 1.69 0.70 4.84
CA SER A 152 3.10 1.08 5.02
C SER A 152 3.29 2.36 5.85
N PHE A 153 2.27 3.25 5.93
CA PHE A 153 2.30 4.45 6.77
C PHE A 153 2.37 4.08 8.27
N GLN A 154 1.91 2.89 8.63
CA GLN A 154 1.90 2.40 10.00
C GLN A 154 3.22 1.75 10.43
N GLN A 155 4.23 1.64 9.55
CA GLN A 155 5.48 0.95 9.87
C GLN A 155 6.40 1.75 10.80
N GLU A 156 6.33 3.06 10.78
CA GLU A 156 7.18 3.92 11.61
C GLU A 156 6.59 4.05 13.02
N ALA A 157 7.41 3.73 14.03
CA ALA A 157 7.01 3.90 15.43
C ALA A 157 6.97 5.40 15.77
N GLU A 158 5.91 5.84 16.44
CA GLU A 158 5.81 7.21 16.93
C GLU A 158 6.83 7.45 18.03
N PRO A 159 7.43 8.67 18.11
CA PRO A 159 8.25 9.05 19.24
C PRO A 159 7.47 8.98 20.55
N LEU A 160 8.15 8.60 21.62
CA LEU A 160 7.54 8.43 22.93
C LEU A 160 6.87 9.71 23.44
N GLN A 161 7.39 10.88 23.05
CA GLN A 161 6.83 12.19 23.35
C GLN A 161 5.41 12.38 22.81
N VAL A 162 5.17 11.96 21.56
CA VAL A 162 3.86 12.05 20.91
C VAL A 162 2.83 11.14 21.60
N LEU A 163 3.27 9.95 22.01
CA LEU A 163 2.44 9.06 22.82
C LEU A 163 2.09 9.68 24.18
N ARG A 164 3.02 10.41 24.80
CA ARG A 164 2.81 11.05 26.11
C ARG A 164 1.76 12.17 26.04
N GLU A 165 1.85 13.04 25.05
CA GLU A 165 0.98 14.20 24.94
C GLU A 165 -0.47 13.86 24.57
N GLY A 166 -0.68 12.78 23.78
CA GLY A 166 -2.00 12.34 23.31
C GLY A 166 -2.72 11.30 24.18
N PHE A 167 -2.12 10.84 25.27
CA PHE A 167 -2.46 9.56 25.89
C PHE A 167 -3.47 9.66 27.04
N LYS A 168 -4.77 9.62 26.74
CA LYS A 168 -5.80 9.49 27.80
C LYS A 168 -5.94 8.06 28.31
N SER A 169 -6.06 7.07 27.42
CA SER A 169 -6.05 5.63 27.74
C SER A 169 -5.60 4.83 26.50
N PRO A 170 -4.93 3.66 26.69
CA PRO A 170 -4.48 2.83 25.58
C PRO A 170 -5.59 2.46 24.59
N GLN A 171 -6.74 2.10 25.12
CA GLN A 171 -7.89 1.72 24.33
C GLN A 171 -8.44 2.89 23.52
N LYS A 172 -8.60 4.07 24.14
CA LYS A 172 -9.09 5.27 23.46
C LYS A 172 -8.13 5.71 22.37
N PHE A 173 -6.82 5.67 22.64
CA PHE A 173 -5.79 6.02 21.67
C PHE A 173 -5.86 5.16 20.40
N ILE A 174 -5.87 3.82 20.55
CA ILE A 174 -5.99 2.91 19.39
C ILE A 174 -7.32 3.15 18.68
N SER A 175 -8.42 3.29 19.41
CA SER A 175 -9.75 3.53 18.82
C SER A 175 -9.81 4.83 18.01
N ASP A 176 -9.21 5.91 18.51
CA ASP A 176 -9.16 7.19 17.78
C ASP A 176 -8.31 7.07 16.51
N LYS A 177 -7.19 6.33 16.54
CA LYS A 177 -6.41 6.03 15.33
C LYS A 177 -7.21 5.20 14.33
N LEU A 178 -7.96 4.19 14.78
CA LEU A 178 -8.82 3.39 13.90
C LEU A 178 -9.92 4.24 13.26
N LYS A 179 -10.60 5.10 14.03
CA LYS A 179 -11.65 6.00 13.51
C LYS A 179 -11.11 6.91 12.41
N VAL A 180 -9.95 7.50 12.62
CA VAL A 180 -9.33 8.38 11.62
C VAL A 180 -8.96 7.62 10.35
N ASN A 181 -8.34 6.44 10.49
CA ASN A 181 -8.03 5.60 9.33
C ASN A 181 -9.32 5.21 8.58
N THR A 182 -10.39 4.85 9.30
CA THR A 182 -11.71 4.56 8.71
C THR A 182 -12.23 5.75 7.91
N PHE A 183 -12.20 6.94 8.48
CA PHE A 183 -12.68 8.14 7.83
C PHE A 183 -11.94 8.40 6.50
N TYR A 184 -10.60 8.40 6.52
CA TYR A 184 -9.83 8.64 5.31
C TYR A 184 -10.00 7.54 4.26
N MET A 185 -10.09 6.27 4.67
CA MET A 185 -10.35 5.17 3.75
C MET A 185 -11.73 5.30 3.09
N ILE A 186 -12.77 5.64 3.87
CA ILE A 186 -14.10 5.86 3.31
C ILE A 186 -14.08 7.04 2.33
N VAL A 187 -13.49 8.16 2.70
CA VAL A 187 -13.39 9.34 1.82
C VAL A 187 -12.67 9.00 0.51
N LEU A 188 -11.57 8.23 0.57
CA LEU A 188 -10.79 7.88 -0.61
C LEU A 188 -11.47 6.84 -1.50
N TYR A 189 -12.26 5.91 -0.93
CA TYR A 189 -12.75 4.75 -1.68
C TYR A 189 -14.22 4.86 -2.07
N ALA A 190 -15.07 5.44 -1.20
CA ALA A 190 -16.52 5.39 -1.40
C ALA A 190 -16.95 6.02 -2.74
N HIS A 191 -16.43 7.19 -3.07
CA HIS A 191 -16.81 7.85 -4.31
C HIS A 191 -16.38 7.08 -5.57
N LEU A 192 -15.19 6.43 -5.56
CA LEU A 192 -14.73 5.62 -6.68
C LEU A 192 -15.56 4.34 -6.83
N LEU A 193 -15.93 3.71 -5.71
CA LEU A 193 -16.78 2.52 -5.72
C LEU A 193 -18.21 2.84 -6.13
N ILE A 194 -18.74 4.02 -5.76
CA ILE A 194 -20.04 4.49 -6.24
C ILE A 194 -19.98 4.66 -7.76
N VAL A 195 -18.97 5.35 -8.28
CA VAL A 195 -18.80 5.56 -9.73
C VAL A 195 -18.64 4.20 -10.44
N ASN A 196 -17.82 3.29 -9.91
CA ASN A 196 -17.66 1.95 -10.49
C ASN A 196 -18.98 1.17 -10.50
N THR A 197 -19.79 1.28 -9.44
CA THR A 197 -21.10 0.63 -9.36
C THR A 197 -22.09 1.20 -10.37
N LEU A 198 -22.05 2.51 -10.63
CA LEU A 198 -22.90 3.15 -11.63
C LEU A 198 -22.60 2.65 -13.06
N PHE A 199 -21.33 2.39 -13.36
CA PHE A 199 -20.95 1.81 -14.66
C PHE A 199 -21.12 0.29 -14.73
N ASN A 200 -21.02 -0.41 -13.59
CA ASN A 200 -21.00 -1.88 -13.51
C ASN A 200 -21.98 -2.39 -12.42
N HIS A 201 -23.28 -2.33 -12.67
CA HIS A 201 -24.31 -2.70 -11.69
C HIS A 201 -24.13 -4.10 -11.09
N ASP A 202 -23.62 -5.07 -11.88
CA ASP A 202 -23.37 -6.44 -11.39
C ASP A 202 -22.26 -6.50 -10.31
N SER A 203 -21.46 -5.45 -10.13
CA SER A 203 -20.35 -5.42 -9.17
C SER A 203 -20.73 -4.89 -7.80
N ILE A 204 -21.99 -4.54 -7.56
CA ILE A 204 -22.46 -3.90 -6.33
C ILE A 204 -22.06 -4.68 -5.06
N VAL A 205 -22.22 -5.99 -5.08
CA VAL A 205 -21.91 -6.86 -3.92
C VAL A 205 -20.40 -6.86 -3.65
N ILE A 206 -19.58 -6.95 -4.70
CA ILE A 206 -18.12 -6.96 -4.59
C ILE A 206 -17.64 -5.60 -4.08
N ASN A 207 -18.17 -4.50 -4.60
CA ASN A 207 -17.84 -3.14 -4.19
C ASN A 207 -18.22 -2.88 -2.73
N LEU A 208 -19.38 -3.36 -2.29
CA LEU A 208 -19.84 -3.22 -0.91
C LEU A 208 -18.96 -4.00 0.07
N LEU A 209 -18.52 -5.20 -0.29
CA LEU A 209 -17.66 -6.04 0.54
C LEU A 209 -16.19 -5.55 0.54
N PHE A 210 -15.79 -4.79 -0.48
CA PHE A 210 -14.41 -4.32 -0.63
C PHE A 210 -13.99 -3.37 0.49
N ILE A 211 -14.82 -2.38 0.85
CA ILE A 211 -14.48 -1.40 1.91
C ILE A 211 -14.21 -2.09 3.24
N PRO A 212 -15.10 -2.91 3.82
CA PRO A 212 -14.82 -3.57 5.10
C PRO A 212 -13.63 -4.51 5.03
N ALA A 213 -13.38 -5.14 3.87
CA ALA A 213 -12.19 -5.95 3.66
C ALA A 213 -10.91 -5.14 3.79
N GLN A 214 -10.81 -4.02 3.08
CA GLN A 214 -9.62 -3.16 3.11
C GLN A 214 -9.47 -2.46 4.47
N LEU A 215 -10.56 -2.06 5.11
CA LEU A 215 -10.53 -1.54 6.48
C LEU A 215 -9.96 -2.55 7.47
N SER A 216 -10.33 -3.83 7.35
CA SER A 216 -9.82 -4.88 8.24
C SER A 216 -8.30 -5.04 8.13
N VAL A 217 -7.72 -4.88 6.93
CA VAL A 217 -6.27 -4.91 6.71
C VAL A 217 -5.57 -3.72 7.39
N VAL A 218 -6.12 -2.51 7.23
CA VAL A 218 -5.57 -1.31 7.88
C VAL A 218 -5.71 -1.41 9.40
N PHE A 219 -6.82 -1.94 9.90
CA PHE A 219 -7.03 -2.19 11.34
C PHE A 219 -5.98 -3.17 11.89
N PHE A 220 -5.74 -4.25 11.16
CA PHE A 220 -4.68 -5.17 11.52
C PHE A 220 -3.31 -4.47 11.56
N ALA A 221 -2.98 -3.66 10.56
CA ALA A 221 -1.71 -2.92 10.51
C ALA A 221 -1.52 -2.02 11.74
N VAL A 222 -2.55 -1.25 12.11
CA VAL A 222 -2.54 -0.39 13.30
C VAL A 222 -2.38 -1.23 14.58
N CYS A 223 -3.18 -2.27 14.75
CA CYS A 223 -3.11 -3.12 15.94
C CYS A 223 -1.76 -3.86 16.04
N PHE A 224 -1.23 -4.33 14.93
CA PHE A 224 0.07 -4.99 14.85
C PHE A 224 1.21 -4.04 15.24
N LYS A 225 1.20 -2.80 14.72
CA LYS A 225 2.15 -1.75 15.08
C LYS A 225 2.25 -1.58 16.61
N TYR A 226 1.11 -1.37 17.27
CA TYR A 226 1.11 -1.12 18.72
C TYR A 226 1.30 -2.37 19.55
N SER A 227 1.01 -3.55 19.03
CA SER A 227 1.30 -4.82 19.75
C SER A 227 2.80 -5.11 19.85
N SER A 228 3.57 -4.66 18.86
CA SER A 228 5.04 -4.81 18.80
C SER A 228 5.78 -3.50 19.07
N TYR A 229 5.07 -2.47 19.51
CA TYR A 229 5.65 -1.15 19.75
C TYR A 229 6.79 -1.20 20.75
N MET A 230 7.96 -0.67 20.35
CA MET A 230 9.13 -0.42 21.18
C MET A 230 9.59 1.02 20.96
N PRO A 231 9.69 1.85 22.03
CA PRO A 231 10.13 3.23 21.89
C PRO A 231 11.53 3.34 21.31
N GLY A 232 11.72 4.24 20.35
CA GLY A 232 13.04 4.52 19.73
C GLY A 232 13.58 3.44 18.81
N LYS A 233 12.85 2.35 18.59
CA LYS A 233 13.19 1.36 17.57
C LYS A 233 12.22 1.47 16.41
N ILE A 234 12.75 1.47 15.20
CA ILE A 234 11.94 1.15 14.03
C ILE A 234 11.36 -0.23 14.31
N THR A 235 10.05 -0.39 14.24
CA THR A 235 9.42 -1.71 14.39
C THR A 235 10.21 -2.70 13.55
N PRO A 236 10.73 -3.78 14.15
CA PRO A 236 11.64 -4.68 13.45
C PRO A 236 10.95 -5.12 12.16
N GLY A 237 11.69 -5.07 11.05
CA GLY A 237 11.21 -5.24 9.68
C GLY A 237 10.57 -6.59 9.33
N ASN A 238 10.00 -7.29 10.29
CA ASN A 238 9.17 -8.46 10.07
C ASN A 238 7.77 -8.02 9.60
N ASN A 239 7.72 -7.36 8.42
CA ASN A 239 6.48 -7.04 7.73
C ASN A 239 5.81 -8.28 7.11
N ILE A 240 6.37 -9.47 7.35
CA ILE A 240 5.84 -10.74 6.82
C ILE A 240 4.37 -10.96 7.20
N PRO A 241 3.93 -10.82 8.46
CA PRO A 241 2.52 -10.98 8.81
C PRO A 241 1.63 -9.95 8.09
N LEU A 242 2.09 -8.71 7.96
CA LEU A 242 1.37 -7.65 7.27
C LEU A 242 1.27 -7.92 5.77
N ALA A 243 2.36 -8.38 5.15
CA ALA A 243 2.38 -8.77 3.74
C ALA A 243 1.43 -9.94 3.45
N ILE A 244 1.44 -10.99 4.31
CA ILE A 244 0.54 -12.14 4.18
C ILE A 244 -0.92 -11.71 4.30
N VAL A 245 -1.25 -10.88 5.29
CA VAL A 245 -2.61 -10.38 5.51
C VAL A 245 -3.06 -9.48 4.35
N SER A 246 -2.18 -8.61 3.86
CA SER A 246 -2.48 -7.73 2.73
C SER A 246 -2.68 -8.52 1.43
N MET A 247 -1.86 -9.53 1.17
CA MET A 247 -2.04 -10.43 0.02
C MET A 247 -3.28 -11.30 0.18
N GLY A 248 -3.54 -11.80 1.40
CA GLY A 248 -4.73 -12.59 1.70
C GLY A 248 -6.03 -11.81 1.44
N SER A 249 -6.04 -10.50 1.64
CA SER A 249 -7.23 -9.67 1.39
C SER A 249 -7.64 -9.57 -0.09
N ALA A 250 -6.75 -9.95 -1.01
CA ALA A 250 -7.09 -10.07 -2.43
C ALA A 250 -7.92 -11.33 -2.73
N LEU A 251 -7.96 -12.29 -1.82
CA LEU A 251 -8.67 -13.55 -1.98
C LEU A 251 -9.99 -13.51 -1.17
N PRO A 252 -11.16 -13.67 -1.80
CA PRO A 252 -12.45 -13.56 -1.12
C PRO A 252 -12.60 -14.48 0.09
N TYR A 253 -12.01 -15.66 0.03
CA TYR A 253 -12.09 -16.66 1.11
C TYR A 253 -11.29 -16.27 2.35
N LEU A 254 -10.29 -15.39 2.22
CA LEU A 254 -9.43 -14.96 3.32
C LEU A 254 -9.86 -13.62 3.93
N LEU A 255 -10.94 -13.02 3.46
CA LEU A 255 -11.46 -11.75 3.99
C LEU A 255 -11.70 -11.74 5.51
N PRO A 256 -12.19 -12.83 6.16
CA PRO A 256 -12.36 -12.82 7.62
C PRO A 256 -11.04 -12.81 8.40
N VAL A 257 -9.95 -13.28 7.81
CA VAL A 257 -8.65 -13.43 8.50
C VAL A 257 -8.10 -12.11 9.02
N PRO A 258 -8.01 -11.01 8.21
CA PRO A 258 -7.58 -9.72 8.72
C PRO A 258 -8.45 -9.20 9.87
N ALA A 259 -9.76 -9.40 9.82
CA ALA A 259 -10.68 -8.96 10.87
C ALA A 259 -10.45 -9.71 12.19
N ILE A 260 -10.33 -11.04 12.14
CA ILE A 260 -10.05 -11.90 13.31
C ILE A 260 -8.69 -11.52 13.93
N LEU A 261 -7.66 -11.40 13.09
CA LEU A 261 -6.33 -11.00 13.55
C LEU A 261 -6.33 -9.59 14.14
N SER A 262 -7.08 -8.65 13.57
CA SER A 262 -7.22 -7.30 14.12
C SER A 262 -7.73 -7.33 15.55
N PHE A 263 -8.74 -8.15 15.83
CA PHE A 263 -9.30 -8.30 17.18
C PHE A 263 -8.29 -8.90 18.17
N LEU A 264 -7.59 -9.96 17.77
CA LEU A 264 -6.56 -10.60 18.60
C LEU A 264 -5.41 -9.63 18.92
N TYR A 265 -4.93 -8.91 17.93
CA TYR A 265 -3.83 -7.96 18.09
C TYR A 265 -4.26 -6.68 18.81
N PHE A 266 -5.53 -6.29 18.76
CA PHE A 266 -6.05 -5.16 19.54
C PHE A 266 -5.82 -5.34 21.05
N ASN A 267 -6.14 -6.53 21.57
CA ASN A 267 -5.92 -6.83 22.99
C ASN A 267 -4.43 -6.84 23.35
N ARG A 268 -3.57 -7.38 22.49
CA ARG A 268 -2.11 -7.34 22.68
C ARG A 268 -1.57 -5.91 22.64
N ALA A 269 -2.02 -5.09 21.70
CA ALA A 269 -1.65 -3.68 21.58
C ALA A 269 -2.03 -2.88 22.82
N LYS A 270 -3.25 -3.07 23.32
CA LYS A 270 -3.73 -2.44 24.56
C LYS A 270 -2.84 -2.80 25.76
N HIS A 271 -2.49 -4.08 25.91
CA HIS A 271 -1.64 -4.55 27.00
C HIS A 271 -0.22 -3.99 26.88
N ASN A 272 0.38 -4.01 25.69
CA ASN A 272 1.72 -3.49 25.45
C ASN A 272 1.82 -1.99 25.73
N LEU A 273 0.87 -1.20 25.22
CA LEU A 273 0.83 0.24 25.49
C LEU A 273 0.63 0.56 26.98
N LYS A 274 -0.12 -0.26 27.72
CA LYS A 274 -0.29 -0.09 29.17
C LYS A 274 1.04 -0.21 29.91
N LYS A 275 1.91 -1.16 29.52
CA LYS A 275 3.25 -1.33 30.10
C LYS A 275 4.11 -0.07 29.93
N TYR A 276 4.16 0.47 28.71
CA TYR A 276 4.96 1.67 28.44
C TYR A 276 4.39 2.91 29.14
N ARG A 277 3.08 3.02 29.29
CA ARG A 277 2.47 4.08 30.09
C ARG A 277 2.93 4.03 31.54
N GLN A 278 2.92 2.87 32.17
CA GLN A 278 3.36 2.71 33.56
C GLN A 278 4.84 3.07 33.74
N ALA A 279 5.69 2.61 32.80
CA ALA A 279 7.11 2.95 32.83
C ALA A 279 7.38 4.46 32.66
N LEU A 280 6.57 5.16 31.87
CA LEU A 280 6.67 6.62 31.69
C LEU A 280 6.31 7.40 32.96
N PHE A 281 5.27 6.97 33.69
CA PHE A 281 4.87 7.63 34.94
C PHE A 281 5.86 7.37 36.08
N GLN A 282 6.54 6.20 36.05
CA GLN A 282 7.58 5.88 37.02
C GLN A 282 8.91 6.63 36.76
N ALA A 283 9.25 6.83 35.48
CA ALA A 283 10.50 7.49 35.12
C ALA A 283 10.46 9.02 35.28
N TRP A 284 9.26 9.63 35.29
CA TRP A 284 9.08 11.08 35.48
C TRP A 284 7.77 11.35 36.25
N PRO A 285 7.80 11.42 37.59
CA PRO A 285 6.67 11.92 38.35
C PRO A 285 6.38 13.35 37.89
N ILE A 286 5.12 13.61 37.55
CA ILE A 286 4.63 14.96 37.26
C ILE A 286 4.76 15.75 38.58
N THR A 287 5.78 16.61 38.65
CA THR A 287 5.89 17.64 39.69
C THR A 287 4.91 18.77 39.39
#